data_0602b9431b6ed4ef04387f661f0dd676
#
_entry.id   0602b9431b6ed4ef04387f661f0dd676
#
_cell.length_a   1.000
_cell.length_b   1.000
_cell.length_c   1.000
_cell.angle_alpha   90.00
_cell.angle_beta   90.00
_cell.angle_gamma   90.00
#
_symmetry.space_group_name_H-M   'P 1'
#
loop_
_entity.id
_entity.type
_entity.pdbx_description
1 polymer ?
#
loop_
_entity_poly.entity_id
_entity_poly.type
_entity_poly.pdbx_seq_one_letter_code
_entity_poly.pdbx_strand_id
1 'polypeptide(L)'
;MINPWVILGFVLALAGVYGYGHHAGYQERELEMQAEIARLNEQARASEQVMNNKLNDKVSELRKAKDAISKKQSDINALADAGKLQLPTSSCVQTSADAGASTGDRDEARAKLERETIKALVAIVADGDKNTTQLNACIDTYNQVKEKINGKR
;
A
#
# COMPACT_ATOMS: atom_id res chain seq x y z
N MET A 1 26.64 28.37 -75.88
CA MET A 1 25.28 28.79 -75.52
C MET A 1 24.60 27.61 -74.79
N ILE A 2 24.30 27.72 -73.53
CA ILE A 2 23.68 26.67 -72.74
C ILE A 2 22.20 26.64 -73.10
N ASN A 3 21.73 25.47 -73.56
CA ASN A 3 20.33 25.31 -73.98
C ASN A 3 19.38 25.42 -72.76
N PRO A 4 18.39 26.36 -72.73
CA PRO A 4 17.52 26.61 -71.57
C PRO A 4 16.72 25.37 -71.13
N TRP A 5 16.47 24.42 -72.05
CA TRP A 5 15.82 23.16 -71.74
C TRP A 5 16.65 22.21 -70.87
N VAL A 6 18.00 22.27 -70.98
CA VAL A 6 18.89 21.50 -70.15
C VAL A 6 18.89 22.01 -68.69
N ILE A 7 18.82 23.34 -68.54
CA ILE A 7 18.73 23.95 -67.19
C ILE A 7 17.40 23.57 -66.56
N LEU A 8 16.28 23.63 -67.32
CA LEU A 8 14.96 23.24 -66.82
C LEU A 8 14.92 21.78 -66.34
N GLY A 9 15.48 20.88 -67.16
CA GLY A 9 15.58 19.46 -66.84
C GLY A 9 16.38 19.19 -65.53
N PHE A 10 17.49 19.95 -65.34
CA PHE A 10 18.31 19.82 -64.15
C PHE A 10 17.59 20.33 -62.88
N VAL A 11 16.85 21.42 -62.98
CA VAL A 11 16.07 21.96 -61.84
C VAL A 11 14.92 20.98 -61.47
N LEU A 12 14.23 20.39 -62.44
CA LEU A 12 13.21 19.40 -62.17
C LEU A 12 13.79 18.11 -61.54
N ALA A 13 14.95 17.67 -61.97
CA ALA A 13 15.64 16.51 -61.36
C ALA A 13 16.04 16.78 -59.89
N LEU A 14 16.57 17.98 -59.61
CA LEU A 14 16.91 18.35 -58.24
C LEU A 14 15.66 18.48 -57.35
N ALA A 15 14.56 19.03 -57.86
CA ALA A 15 13.29 19.13 -57.12
C ALA A 15 12.71 17.73 -56.83
N GLY A 16 12.82 16.77 -57.78
CA GLY A 16 12.38 15.42 -57.61
C GLY A 16 13.20 14.66 -56.51
N VAL A 17 14.52 14.79 -56.56
CA VAL A 17 15.40 14.17 -55.52
C VAL A 17 15.17 14.78 -54.17
N TYR A 18 14.99 16.10 -54.10
CA TYR A 18 14.67 16.78 -52.83
C TYR A 18 13.31 16.35 -52.25
N GLY A 19 12.27 16.30 -53.07
CA GLY A 19 10.94 15.86 -52.65
C GLY A 19 10.93 14.40 -52.19
N TYR A 20 11.63 13.50 -52.90
CA TYR A 20 11.73 12.10 -52.51
C TYR A 20 12.52 11.90 -51.22
N GLY A 21 13.66 12.58 -51.05
CA GLY A 21 14.47 12.53 -49.82
C GLY A 21 13.73 13.07 -48.60
N HIS A 22 12.98 14.17 -48.80
CA HIS A 22 12.17 14.76 -47.72
C HIS A 22 11.05 13.82 -47.29
N HIS A 23 10.35 13.19 -48.25
CA HIS A 23 9.27 12.24 -47.94
C HIS A 23 9.78 10.97 -47.25
N ALA A 24 10.87 10.41 -47.71
CA ALA A 24 11.50 9.23 -47.11
C ALA A 24 11.98 9.52 -45.66
N GLY A 25 12.62 10.68 -45.45
CA GLY A 25 13.10 11.07 -44.13
C GLY A 25 11.98 11.32 -43.09
N TYR A 26 10.79 11.77 -43.56
CA TYR A 26 9.62 11.89 -42.65
C TYR A 26 9.08 10.52 -42.22
N GLN A 27 8.96 9.58 -43.12
CA GLN A 27 8.49 8.23 -42.80
C GLN A 27 9.41 7.49 -41.85
N GLU A 28 10.72 7.64 -42.01
CA GLU A 28 11.69 7.00 -41.13
C GLU A 28 11.62 7.54 -39.71
N ARG A 29 11.49 8.86 -39.53
CA ARG A 29 11.28 9.48 -38.21
C ARG A 29 9.96 9.09 -37.57
N GLU A 30 8.90 8.95 -38.34
CA GLU A 30 7.59 8.56 -37.84
C GLU A 30 7.63 7.11 -37.32
N LEU A 31 8.30 6.21 -38.02
CA LEU A 31 8.51 4.82 -37.60
C LEU A 31 9.37 4.74 -36.31
N GLU A 32 10.44 5.53 -36.24
CA GLU A 32 11.27 5.60 -35.02
C GLU A 32 10.47 6.12 -33.81
N MET A 33 9.67 7.19 -33.99
CA MET A 33 8.81 7.72 -32.94
C MET A 33 7.75 6.71 -32.50
N GLN A 34 7.12 6.01 -33.44
CA GLN A 34 6.13 4.98 -33.11
C GLN A 34 6.78 3.81 -32.34
N ALA A 35 7.97 3.39 -32.74
CA ALA A 35 8.72 2.34 -32.05
C ALA A 35 9.11 2.78 -30.62
N GLU A 36 9.52 4.03 -30.44
CA GLU A 36 9.84 4.58 -29.11
C GLU A 36 8.61 4.68 -28.22
N ILE A 37 7.48 5.18 -28.75
CA ILE A 37 6.21 5.24 -28.03
C ILE A 37 5.75 3.83 -27.63
N ALA A 38 5.85 2.85 -28.53
CA ALA A 38 5.50 1.47 -28.22
C ALA A 38 6.37 0.90 -27.09
N ARG A 39 7.69 1.14 -27.15
CA ARG A 39 8.63 0.73 -26.10
C ARG A 39 8.32 1.38 -24.75
N LEU A 40 8.05 2.70 -24.75
CA LEU A 40 7.70 3.42 -23.51
C LEU A 40 6.38 2.93 -22.92
N ASN A 41 5.38 2.65 -23.77
CA ASN A 41 4.11 2.07 -23.35
C ASN A 41 4.29 0.68 -22.74
N GLU A 42 5.12 -0.16 -23.33
CA GLU A 42 5.41 -1.49 -22.80
C GLU A 42 6.12 -1.39 -21.44
N GLN A 43 7.11 -0.52 -21.31
CA GLN A 43 7.78 -0.26 -20.03
C GLN A 43 6.80 0.29 -18.97
N ALA A 44 5.89 1.19 -19.35
CA ALA A 44 4.87 1.72 -18.46
C ALA A 44 3.95 0.59 -17.97
N ARG A 45 3.41 -0.24 -18.89
CA ARG A 45 2.55 -1.39 -18.54
C ARG A 45 3.26 -2.39 -17.64
N ALA A 46 4.50 -2.76 -17.98
CA ALA A 46 5.29 -3.66 -17.13
C ALA A 46 5.50 -3.08 -15.74
N SER A 47 5.77 -1.77 -15.65
CA SER A 47 5.93 -1.08 -14.39
C SER A 47 4.63 -1.00 -13.57
N GLU A 48 3.48 -0.84 -14.22
CA GLU A 48 2.16 -0.88 -13.58
C GLU A 48 1.84 -2.27 -13.04
N GLN A 49 2.11 -3.32 -13.81
CA GLN A 49 1.91 -4.70 -13.34
C GLN A 49 2.74 -5.01 -12.11
N VAL A 50 4.03 -4.64 -12.10
CA VAL A 50 4.89 -4.82 -10.91
C VAL A 50 4.34 -4.05 -9.71
N MET A 51 3.86 -2.81 -9.92
CA MET A 51 3.26 -2.03 -8.84
C MET A 51 1.98 -2.66 -8.31
N ASN A 52 1.08 -3.10 -9.20
CA ASN A 52 -0.17 -3.77 -8.82
C ASN A 52 0.11 -5.06 -8.04
N ASN A 53 1.08 -5.87 -8.47
CA ASN A 53 1.46 -7.08 -7.74
C ASN A 53 1.96 -6.73 -6.33
N LYS A 54 2.86 -5.74 -6.19
CA LYS A 54 3.34 -5.29 -4.88
C LYS A 54 2.22 -4.75 -3.98
N LEU A 55 1.26 -4.01 -4.54
CA LEU A 55 0.10 -3.53 -3.79
C LEU A 55 -0.77 -4.69 -3.31
N ASN A 56 -1.02 -5.68 -4.16
CA ASN A 56 -1.78 -6.88 -3.80
C ASN A 56 -1.07 -7.68 -2.70
N ASP A 57 0.25 -7.83 -2.78
CA ASP A 57 1.04 -8.48 -1.74
C ASP A 57 0.93 -7.73 -0.41
N LYS A 58 1.06 -6.39 -0.42
CA LYS A 58 0.89 -5.57 0.79
C LYS A 58 -0.52 -5.63 1.37
N VAL A 59 -1.56 -5.66 0.53
CA VAL A 59 -2.95 -5.87 0.99
C VAL A 59 -3.11 -7.24 1.63
N SER A 60 -2.50 -8.28 1.06
CA SER A 60 -2.51 -9.63 1.62
C SER A 60 -1.79 -9.69 2.97
N GLU A 61 -0.59 -9.10 3.08
CA GLU A 61 0.15 -8.99 4.34
C GLU A 61 -0.65 -8.25 5.42
N LEU A 62 -1.25 -7.11 5.06
CA LEU A 62 -2.09 -6.33 5.98
C LEU A 62 -3.29 -7.14 6.49
N ARG A 63 -3.94 -7.90 5.59
CA ARG A 63 -5.06 -8.78 5.97
C ARG A 63 -4.60 -9.86 6.95
N LYS A 64 -3.50 -10.56 6.66
CA LYS A 64 -2.92 -11.58 7.55
C LYS A 64 -2.55 -11.00 8.93
N ALA A 65 -1.98 -9.79 8.96
CA ALA A 65 -1.65 -9.12 10.21
C ALA A 65 -2.91 -8.78 11.03
N LYS A 66 -3.96 -8.27 10.39
CA LYS A 66 -5.26 -8.02 11.05
C LYS A 66 -5.91 -9.28 11.59
N ASP A 67 -5.87 -10.36 10.83
CA ASP A 67 -6.42 -11.66 11.25
C ASP A 67 -5.63 -12.22 12.46
N ALA A 68 -4.30 -12.08 12.44
CA ALA A 68 -3.45 -12.49 13.57
C ALA A 68 -3.74 -11.68 14.84
N ILE A 69 -3.94 -10.35 14.72
CA ILE A 69 -4.32 -9.47 15.85
C ILE A 69 -5.69 -9.89 16.39
N SER A 70 -6.68 -10.11 15.51
CA SER A 70 -8.03 -10.52 15.92
C SER A 70 -8.03 -11.89 16.61
N LYS A 71 -7.20 -12.84 16.12
CA LYS A 71 -7.03 -14.13 16.76
C LYS A 71 -6.42 -13.99 18.15
N LYS A 72 -5.32 -13.25 18.29
CA LYS A 72 -4.71 -12.98 19.60
C LYS A 72 -5.70 -12.33 20.56
N GLN A 73 -6.49 -11.36 20.11
CA GLN A 73 -7.53 -10.73 20.91
C GLN A 73 -8.57 -11.75 21.40
N SER A 74 -9.02 -12.66 20.51
CA SER A 74 -9.95 -13.73 20.86
C SER A 74 -9.34 -14.70 21.90
N ASP A 75 -8.09 -15.08 21.71
CA ASP A 75 -7.37 -16.00 22.63
C ASP A 75 -7.22 -15.36 24.03
N ILE A 76 -6.85 -14.09 24.09
CA ILE A 76 -6.73 -13.36 25.36
C ILE A 76 -8.09 -13.21 26.05
N ASN A 77 -9.15 -12.91 25.28
CA ASN A 77 -10.51 -12.83 25.82
C ASN A 77 -10.96 -14.18 26.39
N ALA A 78 -10.67 -15.29 25.72
CA ALA A 78 -10.99 -16.63 26.22
C ALA A 78 -10.23 -16.94 27.51
N LEU A 79 -8.96 -16.51 27.63
CA LEU A 79 -8.17 -16.67 28.87
C LEU A 79 -8.72 -15.81 30.01
N ALA A 80 -9.20 -14.60 29.70
CA ALA A 80 -9.84 -13.72 30.70
C ALA A 80 -11.16 -14.32 31.19
N ASP A 81 -11.99 -14.87 30.26
CA ASP A 81 -13.25 -15.52 30.61
C ASP A 81 -13.04 -16.78 31.45
N ALA A 82 -11.96 -17.52 31.19
CA ALA A 82 -11.57 -18.67 31.97
C ALA A 82 -10.94 -18.30 33.35
N GLY A 83 -10.82 -17.02 33.68
CA GLY A 83 -10.19 -16.55 34.92
C GLY A 83 -8.68 -16.82 35.02
N LYS A 84 -8.02 -17.11 33.88
CA LYS A 84 -6.59 -17.39 33.83
C LYS A 84 -5.74 -16.11 33.73
N LEU A 85 -6.36 -14.97 33.42
CA LEU A 85 -5.73 -13.66 33.42
C LEU A 85 -6.28 -12.87 34.61
N GLN A 86 -5.38 -12.37 35.44
CA GLN A 86 -5.71 -11.51 36.59
C GLN A 86 -4.89 -10.24 36.51
N LEU A 87 -5.53 -9.10 36.75
CA LEU A 87 -4.81 -7.85 36.89
C LEU A 87 -4.11 -7.85 38.27
N PRO A 88 -2.84 -7.45 38.35
CA PRO A 88 -2.21 -7.24 39.63
C PRO A 88 -2.95 -6.07 40.34
N THR A 89 -3.94 -6.40 41.13
CA THR A 89 -4.61 -5.40 41.98
C THR A 89 -3.66 -5.06 43.11
N SER A 90 -2.97 -3.93 42.98
CA SER A 90 -2.38 -3.32 44.18
C SER A 90 -3.49 -3.10 45.20
N SER A 91 -3.28 -3.58 46.39
CA SER A 91 -4.18 -3.62 47.54
C SER A 91 -4.56 -2.25 48.12
N CYS A 92 -4.82 -1.26 47.27
CA CYS A 92 -5.17 0.11 47.63
C CYS A 92 -6.63 0.47 47.40
N VAL A 93 -7.54 -0.48 47.39
CA VAL A 93 -8.95 -0.16 47.61
C VAL A 93 -9.31 -0.57 49.04
N GLN A 94 -9.05 0.33 49.94
CA GLN A 94 -9.77 0.35 51.22
C GLN A 94 -11.25 0.56 50.89
N THR A 95 -11.99 -0.48 50.67
CA THR A 95 -13.44 -0.42 50.74
C THR A 95 -13.79 -0.17 52.18
N SER A 96 -14.32 1.02 52.46
CA SER A 96 -15.04 1.31 53.70
C SER A 96 -15.95 0.13 53.98
N ALA A 97 -15.79 -0.45 55.14
CA ALA A 97 -16.56 -1.59 55.60
C ALA A 97 -18.02 -1.17 55.73
N ASP A 98 -18.84 -1.40 54.73
CA ASP A 98 -20.28 -1.49 54.87
C ASP A 98 -20.64 -2.97 55.10
N ALA A 99 -20.88 -3.26 56.38
CA ALA A 99 -21.25 -4.57 56.84
C ALA A 99 -22.66 -4.94 56.31
N GLY A 100 -22.75 -5.89 55.40
CA GLY A 100 -24.05 -6.45 55.06
C GLY A 100 -24.18 -7.28 53.79
N ALA A 101 -23.23 -7.22 52.84
CA ALA A 101 -23.31 -8.10 51.66
C ALA A 101 -22.44 -9.36 51.89
N SER A 102 -22.97 -10.52 51.49
CA SER A 102 -22.22 -11.77 51.58
C SER A 102 -20.91 -11.64 50.80
N THR A 103 -19.80 -12.09 51.36
CA THR A 103 -18.46 -12.01 50.78
C THR A 103 -18.41 -12.64 49.37
N GLY A 104 -19.23 -13.64 49.10
CA GLY A 104 -19.30 -14.31 47.79
C GLY A 104 -19.79 -13.42 46.63
N ASP A 105 -20.83 -12.62 46.85
CA ASP A 105 -21.40 -11.71 45.81
C ASP A 105 -20.41 -10.59 45.43
N ARG A 106 -19.64 -10.10 46.41
CA ARG A 106 -18.61 -9.06 46.15
C ARG A 106 -17.43 -9.61 45.35
N ASP A 107 -16.99 -10.80 45.66
CA ASP A 107 -15.86 -11.45 44.93
C ASP A 107 -16.24 -11.78 43.49
N GLU A 108 -17.49 -12.22 43.25
CA GLU A 108 -17.98 -12.48 41.93
C GLU A 108 -18.14 -11.20 41.09
N ALA A 109 -18.70 -10.14 41.68
CA ALA A 109 -18.83 -8.82 41.05
C ALA A 109 -17.45 -8.23 40.69
N ARG A 110 -16.47 -8.38 41.58
CA ARG A 110 -15.09 -7.93 41.38
C ARG A 110 -14.43 -8.72 40.24
N ALA A 111 -14.53 -10.04 40.23
CA ALA A 111 -13.98 -10.89 39.20
C ALA A 111 -14.61 -10.60 37.82
N LYS A 112 -15.91 -10.27 37.78
CA LYS A 112 -16.59 -9.84 36.55
C LYS A 112 -16.05 -8.51 36.03
N LEU A 113 -15.92 -7.49 36.91
CA LEU A 113 -15.38 -6.18 36.55
C LEU A 113 -13.92 -6.31 36.06
N GLU A 114 -13.12 -7.16 36.69
CA GLU A 114 -11.74 -7.43 36.28
C GLU A 114 -11.68 -8.01 34.85
N ARG A 115 -12.50 -9.01 34.56
CA ARG A 115 -12.60 -9.61 33.22
C ARG A 115 -13.02 -8.59 32.17
N GLU A 116 -14.02 -7.76 32.46
CA GLU A 116 -14.49 -6.72 31.54
C GLU A 116 -13.39 -5.66 31.31
N THR A 117 -12.65 -5.29 32.36
CA THR A 117 -11.52 -4.34 32.24
C THR A 117 -10.40 -4.92 31.37
N ILE A 118 -10.03 -6.19 31.57
CA ILE A 118 -9.04 -6.87 30.73
C ILE A 118 -9.48 -6.86 29.26
N LYS A 119 -10.74 -7.22 28.97
CA LYS A 119 -11.26 -7.21 27.59
C LYS A 119 -11.23 -5.82 26.97
N ALA A 120 -11.58 -4.78 27.72
CA ALA A 120 -11.52 -3.40 27.25
C ALA A 120 -10.07 -2.97 26.93
N LEU A 121 -9.12 -3.30 27.78
CA LEU A 121 -7.70 -3.01 27.56
C LEU A 121 -7.17 -3.75 26.33
N VAL A 122 -7.51 -5.03 26.17
CA VAL A 122 -7.12 -5.85 25.01
C VAL A 122 -7.70 -5.28 23.72
N ALA A 123 -8.94 -4.79 23.73
CA ALA A 123 -9.56 -4.15 22.58
C ALA A 123 -8.78 -2.88 22.17
N ILE A 124 -8.42 -2.02 23.14
CA ILE A 124 -7.64 -0.80 22.88
C ILE A 124 -6.26 -1.15 22.29
N VAL A 125 -5.57 -2.14 22.85
CA VAL A 125 -4.27 -2.59 22.35
C VAL A 125 -4.42 -3.15 20.93
N ALA A 126 -5.42 -3.98 20.68
CA ALA A 126 -5.66 -4.56 19.34
C ALA A 126 -5.97 -3.47 18.30
N ASP A 127 -6.70 -2.43 18.66
CA ASP A 127 -6.97 -1.30 17.77
C ASP A 127 -5.72 -0.45 17.53
N GLY A 128 -4.88 -0.26 18.55
CA GLY A 128 -3.57 0.37 18.43
C GLY A 128 -2.65 -0.39 17.45
N ASP A 129 -2.58 -1.72 17.59
CA ASP A 129 -1.79 -2.58 16.70
C ASP A 129 -2.30 -2.55 15.26
N LYS A 130 -3.62 -2.57 15.05
CA LYS A 130 -4.24 -2.43 13.72
C LYS A 130 -3.88 -1.10 13.08
N ASN A 131 -3.99 0.00 13.82
CA ASN A 131 -3.66 1.33 13.32
C ASN A 131 -2.17 1.45 12.97
N THR A 132 -1.28 0.93 13.83
CA THR A 132 0.16 0.90 13.59
C THR A 132 0.50 0.10 12.33
N THR A 133 -0.12 -1.07 12.16
CA THR A 133 0.07 -1.92 10.99
C THR A 133 -0.39 -1.23 9.70
N GLN A 134 -1.53 -0.52 9.75
CA GLN A 134 -2.03 0.25 8.60
C GLN A 134 -1.11 1.43 8.26
N LEU A 135 -0.63 2.15 9.28
CA LEU A 135 0.28 3.27 9.08
C LEU A 135 1.59 2.81 8.43
N ASN A 136 2.18 1.73 8.94
CA ASN A 136 3.40 1.16 8.35
C ASN A 136 3.19 0.72 6.89
N ALA A 137 2.07 0.09 6.57
CA ALA A 137 1.72 -0.27 5.20
C ALA A 137 1.59 0.97 4.28
N CYS A 138 1.01 2.06 4.78
CA CYS A 138 0.94 3.33 4.04
C CYS A 138 2.32 3.95 3.82
N ILE A 139 3.18 3.97 4.84
CA ILE A 139 4.55 4.49 4.75
C ILE A 139 5.37 3.69 3.74
N ASP A 140 5.30 2.35 3.79
CA ASP A 140 5.99 1.47 2.85
C ASP A 140 5.55 1.73 1.42
N THR A 141 4.23 1.83 1.20
CA THR A 141 3.66 2.12 -0.12
C THR A 141 4.10 3.49 -0.62
N TYR A 142 4.06 4.51 0.22
CA TYR A 142 4.54 5.86 -0.11
C TYR A 142 6.02 5.85 -0.52
N ASN A 143 6.89 5.19 0.25
CA ASN A 143 8.30 5.11 -0.05
C ASN A 143 8.57 4.39 -1.37
N GLN A 144 7.86 3.29 -1.67
CA GLN A 144 7.97 2.58 -2.95
C GLN A 144 7.58 3.46 -4.14
N VAL A 145 6.49 4.23 -4.02
CA VAL A 145 6.07 5.18 -5.07
C VAL A 145 7.10 6.29 -5.24
N LYS A 146 7.58 6.85 -4.14
CA LYS A 146 8.60 7.90 -4.14
C LYS A 146 9.90 7.46 -4.82
N GLU A 147 10.40 6.27 -4.48
CA GLU A 147 11.60 5.70 -5.12
C GLU A 147 11.41 5.51 -6.61
N LYS A 148 10.24 5.02 -7.02
CA LYS A 148 9.94 4.80 -8.43
C LYS A 148 9.86 6.10 -9.23
N ILE A 149 9.35 7.17 -8.64
CA ILE A 149 9.28 8.49 -9.28
C ILE A 149 10.66 9.13 -9.35
N ASN A 150 11.44 9.07 -8.26
CA ASN A 150 12.77 9.69 -8.18
C ASN A 150 13.85 8.88 -8.90
N GLY A 151 13.75 7.57 -8.97
CA GLY A 151 14.70 6.70 -9.67
C GLY A 151 14.58 6.76 -11.20
N LYS A 152 13.61 7.50 -11.73
CA LYS A 152 13.44 7.78 -13.17
C LYS A 152 14.10 9.11 -13.60
N ARG A 153 14.77 9.83 -12.70
CA ARG A 153 15.59 11.00 -13.01
C ARG A 153 17.06 10.60 -13.08
#